data_5c6d141d5411d1dd2b3b1ad7174587da
#
_entry.id   5c6d141d5411d1dd2b3b1ad7174587da
#
_cell.length_a   1.000
_cell.length_b   1.000
_cell.length_c   1.000
_cell.angle_alpha   90.00
_cell.angle_beta   90.00
_cell.angle_gamma   90.00
#
_symmetry.space_group_name_H-M   'P 1'
#
loop_
_entity.id
_entity.type
_entity.pdbx_description
1 polymer ?
#
loop_
_entity_poly.entity_id
_entity_poly.type
_entity_poly.pdbx_seq_one_letter_code
_entity_poly.pdbx_strand_id
1 'polypeptide(L)'
;TRDILYVQGKLNGEEVHVFVNHWPSRRQGGVETAYKRIKASQTIKEYMSRIEEKVEQPRYIVMGDFNDGPNSESISELIYGTQLYNATSKLLSYTAGSANYRKSWILFDQIIISQNFLQNEPGTHEFLDAHIFDEHFLREWEGKYKGNPFRTYAGDKYFGGYSDHFPVYIQMKYNN
;
A
#
# COMPACT_ATOMS: atom_id res chain seq x y z
N THR A 1 -5.54 3.52 17.22
CA THR A 1 -4.72 3.30 16.02
C THR A 1 -4.09 1.92 16.11
N ARG A 2 -3.86 1.27 14.96
CA ARG A 2 -3.10 0.03 14.91
C ARG A 2 -1.60 0.35 14.90
N ASP A 3 -0.80 -0.59 15.37
CA ASP A 3 0.65 -0.45 15.31
C ASP A 3 1.14 -0.57 13.86
N ILE A 4 2.28 0.04 13.58
CA ILE A 4 3.01 -0.12 12.33
C ILE A 4 4.07 -1.19 12.58
N LEU A 5 4.02 -2.29 11.85
CA LEU A 5 5.04 -3.32 11.93
C LEU A 5 6.26 -2.91 11.10
N TYR A 6 7.42 -2.85 11.74
CA TYR A 6 8.70 -2.68 11.05
C TYR A 6 9.49 -3.99 11.03
N VAL A 7 10.02 -4.32 9.87
CA VAL A 7 10.87 -5.50 9.66
C VAL A 7 12.11 -5.08 8.88
N GLN A 8 13.28 -5.43 9.39
CA GLN A 8 14.55 -5.35 8.67
C GLN A 8 14.95 -6.77 8.23
N GLY A 9 15.34 -6.93 6.98
CA GLY A 9 15.68 -8.22 6.43
C GLY A 9 16.62 -8.13 5.23
N LYS A 10 16.91 -9.28 4.64
CA LYS A 10 17.72 -9.35 3.42
C LYS A 10 16.94 -10.06 2.31
N LEU A 11 16.90 -9.45 1.14
CA LEU A 11 16.37 -9.99 -0.10
C LEU A 11 17.55 -10.26 -1.04
N ASN A 12 17.88 -11.52 -1.30
CA ASN A 12 19.08 -11.95 -2.06
C ASN A 12 20.39 -11.25 -1.59
N GLY A 13 20.53 -11.02 -0.28
CA GLY A 13 21.69 -10.35 0.29
C GLY A 13 21.56 -8.83 0.43
N GLU A 14 20.67 -8.19 -0.31
CA GLU A 14 20.36 -6.77 -0.23
C GLU A 14 19.53 -6.46 1.02
N GLU A 15 19.96 -5.50 1.83
CA GLU A 15 19.23 -5.10 3.03
C GLU A 15 17.99 -4.27 2.66
N VAL A 16 16.85 -4.64 3.23
CA VAL A 16 15.56 -3.96 3.02
C VAL A 16 14.86 -3.68 4.34
N HIS A 17 14.18 -2.54 4.40
CA HIS A 17 13.41 -2.06 5.54
C HIS A 17 11.94 -2.01 5.14
N VAL A 18 11.11 -2.85 5.76
CA VAL A 18 9.70 -3.00 5.40
C VAL A 18 8.81 -2.46 6.51
N PHE A 19 7.91 -1.55 6.18
CA PHE A 19 6.85 -1.05 7.05
C PHE A 19 5.50 -1.60 6.59
N VAL A 20 4.84 -2.40 7.43
CA VAL A 20 3.52 -2.95 7.14
C VAL A 20 2.48 -2.16 7.90
N ASN A 21 1.48 -1.65 7.19
CA ASN A 21 0.56 -0.64 7.67
C ASN A 21 -0.90 -1.10 7.59
N HIS A 22 -1.70 -0.67 8.57
CA HIS A 22 -3.14 -0.60 8.46
C HIS A 22 -3.60 0.68 9.18
N TRP A 23 -3.67 1.77 8.43
CA TRP A 23 -3.95 3.09 8.99
C TRP A 23 -5.40 3.24 9.48
N PRO A 24 -5.68 4.25 10.32
CA PRO A 24 -7.02 4.49 10.84
C PRO A 24 -8.07 4.62 9.77
N SER A 25 -9.16 3.85 9.91
CA SER A 25 -10.25 3.83 8.93
C SER A 25 -11.03 5.15 8.88
N ARG A 26 -11.78 5.34 7.79
CA ARG A 26 -12.62 6.51 7.54
C ARG A 26 -14.03 6.39 8.11
N ARG A 27 -14.31 5.40 8.98
CA ARG A 27 -15.68 5.13 9.52
C ARG A 27 -16.27 6.29 10.29
N GLN A 28 -15.44 7.10 10.97
CA GLN A 28 -15.87 8.29 11.71
C GLN A 28 -15.82 9.58 10.87
N GLY A 29 -15.81 9.45 9.54
CA GLY A 29 -15.60 10.55 8.59
C GLY A 29 -14.16 10.59 8.06
N GLY A 30 -14.05 10.83 6.74
CA GLY A 30 -12.75 10.86 6.07
C GLY A 30 -11.90 12.05 6.51
N VAL A 31 -12.53 13.22 6.62
CA VAL A 31 -11.90 14.48 7.04
C VAL A 31 -11.59 14.44 8.54
N GLU A 32 -12.57 14.01 9.34
CA GLU A 32 -12.49 13.96 10.81
C GLU A 32 -11.38 13.03 11.31
N THR A 33 -11.00 12.03 10.51
CA THR A 33 -9.94 11.06 10.83
C THR A 33 -8.63 11.29 10.11
N ALA A 34 -8.57 12.26 9.19
CA ALA A 34 -7.38 12.54 8.35
C ALA A 34 -6.12 12.77 9.18
N TYR A 35 -6.22 13.56 10.27
CA TYR A 35 -5.08 13.85 11.14
C TYR A 35 -4.42 12.59 11.73
N LYS A 36 -5.20 11.50 11.95
CA LYS A 36 -4.67 10.23 12.46
C LYS A 36 -3.79 9.53 11.43
N ARG A 37 -4.15 9.62 10.15
CA ARG A 37 -3.38 9.06 9.03
C ARG A 37 -2.15 9.90 8.72
N ILE A 38 -2.27 11.23 8.81
CA ILE A 38 -1.10 12.14 8.73
C ILE A 38 -0.11 11.83 9.85
N LYS A 39 -0.58 11.59 11.09
CA LYS A 39 0.31 11.22 12.20
C LYS A 39 0.99 9.86 11.97
N ALA A 40 0.30 8.89 11.37
CA ALA A 40 0.91 7.61 11.00
C ALA A 40 2.03 7.81 9.96
N SER A 41 1.80 8.64 8.94
CA SER A 41 2.81 9.05 7.96
C SER A 41 4.05 9.66 8.63
N GLN A 42 3.85 10.64 9.50
CA GLN A 42 4.93 11.29 10.26
C GLN A 42 5.72 10.31 11.13
N THR A 43 5.02 9.34 11.76
CA THR A 43 5.68 8.29 12.56
C THR A 43 6.62 7.44 11.71
N ILE A 44 6.23 7.09 10.48
CA ILE A 44 7.11 6.36 9.55
C ILE A 44 8.32 7.22 9.19
N LYS A 45 8.12 8.48 8.82
CA LYS A 45 9.22 9.41 8.48
C LYS A 45 10.21 9.59 9.62
N GLU A 46 9.71 9.79 10.84
CA GLU A 46 10.55 9.87 12.05
C GLU A 46 11.39 8.61 12.25
N TYR A 47 10.83 7.44 11.96
CA TYR A 47 11.57 6.18 12.08
C TYR A 47 12.58 6.01 10.93
N MET A 48 12.21 6.36 9.70
CA MET A 48 13.12 6.37 8.55
C MET A 48 14.35 7.25 8.80
N SER A 49 14.15 8.46 9.33
CA SER A 49 15.27 9.36 9.66
C SER A 49 16.27 8.73 10.62
N ARG A 50 15.82 7.94 11.61
CA ARG A 50 16.72 7.21 12.52
C ARG A 50 17.49 6.08 11.84
N ILE A 51 16.94 5.50 10.77
CA ILE A 51 17.64 4.49 9.95
C ILE A 51 18.70 5.20 9.10
N GLU A 52 18.36 6.34 8.48
CA GLU A 52 19.22 7.13 7.61
C GLU A 52 20.45 7.72 8.34
N GLU A 53 20.37 7.89 9.67
CA GLU A 53 21.54 8.23 10.50
C GLU A 53 22.60 7.12 10.52
N LYS A 54 22.23 5.88 10.18
CA LYS A 54 23.10 4.68 10.34
C LYS A 54 23.35 3.94 9.02
N VAL A 55 22.47 4.08 8.07
CA VAL A 55 22.49 3.37 6.79
C VAL A 55 22.45 4.40 5.66
N GLU A 56 23.45 4.39 4.82
CA GLU A 56 23.48 5.21 3.62
C GLU A 56 22.54 4.63 2.56
N GLN A 57 21.62 5.44 2.02
CA GLN A 57 20.66 5.08 0.98
C GLN A 57 19.84 3.81 1.28
N PRO A 58 19.17 3.72 2.44
CA PRO A 58 18.41 2.54 2.81
C PRO A 58 17.29 2.25 1.81
N ARG A 59 16.98 0.97 1.62
CA ARG A 59 15.91 0.52 0.74
C ARG A 59 14.64 0.26 1.51
N TYR A 60 13.61 1.06 1.24
CA TYR A 60 12.34 1.01 1.94
C TYR A 60 11.22 0.40 1.10
N ILE A 61 10.38 -0.41 1.74
CA ILE A 61 9.07 -0.84 1.23
C ILE A 61 8.04 -0.49 2.30
N VAL A 62 7.16 0.46 2.01
CA VAL A 62 6.07 0.88 2.89
C VAL A 62 4.77 0.42 2.27
N MET A 63 4.10 -0.57 2.87
CA MET A 63 2.95 -1.23 2.24
C MET A 63 1.79 -1.47 3.21
N GLY A 64 0.60 -1.70 2.67
CA GLY A 64 -0.59 -2.09 3.40
C GLY A 64 -1.83 -1.27 3.05
N ASP A 65 -2.87 -1.37 3.89
CA ASP A 65 -4.08 -0.56 3.80
C ASP A 65 -3.87 0.79 4.50
N PHE A 66 -3.69 1.83 3.70
CA PHE A 66 -3.50 3.20 4.18
C PHE A 66 -4.83 3.90 4.50
N ASN A 67 -5.99 3.30 4.17
CA ASN A 67 -7.30 3.91 4.31
C ASN A 67 -7.42 5.30 3.66
N ASP A 68 -6.51 5.63 2.77
CA ASP A 68 -6.45 6.86 1.96
C ASP A 68 -5.94 6.55 0.55
N GLY A 69 -6.41 7.32 -0.41
CA GLY A 69 -5.98 7.16 -1.81
C GLY A 69 -4.59 7.76 -2.08
N PRO A 70 -3.98 7.44 -3.23
CA PRO A 70 -2.61 7.87 -3.55
C PRO A 70 -2.41 9.40 -3.62
N ASN A 71 -3.47 10.15 -3.82
CA ASN A 71 -3.44 11.62 -3.88
C ASN A 71 -3.88 12.30 -2.57
N SER A 72 -4.04 11.54 -1.47
CA SER A 72 -4.43 12.11 -0.18
C SER A 72 -3.28 12.86 0.47
N GLU A 73 -3.62 13.80 1.37
CA GLU A 73 -2.65 14.56 2.14
C GLU A 73 -1.71 13.67 2.95
N SER A 74 -2.22 12.60 3.55
CA SER A 74 -1.43 11.66 4.35
C SER A 74 -0.38 10.89 3.53
N ILE A 75 -0.69 10.52 2.28
CA ILE A 75 0.26 9.88 1.36
C ILE A 75 1.25 10.92 0.82
N SER A 76 0.76 12.12 0.49
CA SER A 76 1.63 13.24 0.08
C SER A 76 2.62 13.62 1.18
N GLU A 77 2.17 13.66 2.45
CA GLU A 77 3.04 13.89 3.61
C GLU A 77 4.12 12.81 3.75
N LEU A 78 3.78 11.53 3.52
CA LEU A 78 4.75 10.44 3.57
C LEU A 78 5.85 10.59 2.50
N ILE A 79 5.47 11.00 1.30
CA ILE A 79 6.36 11.06 0.13
C ILE A 79 7.13 12.38 0.08
N TYR A 80 6.51 13.48 0.50
CA TYR A 80 7.14 14.79 0.42
C TYR A 80 8.40 14.90 1.29
N GLY A 81 9.50 15.31 0.65
CA GLY A 81 10.80 15.46 1.30
C GLY A 81 11.50 14.13 1.62
N THR A 82 11.01 13.01 1.09
CA THR A 82 11.65 11.70 1.18
C THR A 82 12.06 11.20 -0.22
N GLN A 83 12.87 10.15 -0.27
CA GLN A 83 13.21 9.44 -1.51
C GLN A 83 12.22 8.29 -1.79
N LEU A 84 10.93 8.50 -1.51
CA LEU A 84 9.89 7.51 -1.73
C LEU A 84 9.15 7.74 -3.06
N TYR A 85 8.69 6.64 -3.65
CA TYR A 85 7.89 6.57 -4.87
C TYR A 85 6.70 5.63 -4.66
N ASN A 86 5.49 6.09 -4.95
CA ASN A 86 4.30 5.25 -4.85
C ASN A 86 4.17 4.38 -6.11
N ALA A 87 4.64 3.14 -6.03
CA ALA A 87 4.67 2.19 -7.13
C ALA A 87 3.27 1.82 -7.65
N THR A 88 2.26 1.86 -6.76
CA THR A 88 0.88 1.46 -7.09
C THR A 88 -0.02 2.63 -7.51
N SER A 89 0.44 3.88 -7.43
CA SER A 89 -0.41 5.08 -7.64
C SER A 89 -1.17 5.09 -8.97
N LYS A 90 -0.59 4.53 -10.04
CA LYS A 90 -1.17 4.48 -11.38
C LYS A 90 -2.24 3.39 -11.56
N LEU A 91 -2.41 2.49 -10.59
CA LEU A 91 -3.41 1.40 -10.65
C LEU A 91 -4.84 1.89 -10.41
N LEU A 92 -5.00 3.06 -9.78
CA LEU A 92 -6.32 3.66 -9.60
C LEU A 92 -6.83 4.22 -10.92
N SER A 93 -7.98 3.72 -11.34
CA SER A 93 -8.69 4.23 -12.52
C SER A 93 -10.19 4.30 -12.25
N TYR A 94 -10.94 4.76 -13.26
CA TYR A 94 -12.41 4.75 -13.19
C TYR A 94 -13.00 3.34 -13.07
N THR A 95 -12.28 2.33 -13.54
CA THR A 95 -12.72 0.92 -13.61
C THR A 95 -11.94 -0.03 -12.74
N ALA A 96 -10.91 0.42 -12.03
CA ALA A 96 -10.02 -0.43 -11.23
C ALA A 96 -9.51 0.27 -9.97
N GLY A 97 -9.37 -0.51 -8.92
CA GLY A 97 -8.84 -0.13 -7.60
C GLY A 97 -8.76 -1.35 -6.69
N SER A 98 -8.20 -1.21 -5.52
CA SER A 98 -8.12 -2.32 -4.56
C SER A 98 -9.45 -2.59 -3.84
N ALA A 99 -10.34 -1.61 -3.75
CA ALA A 99 -11.66 -1.77 -3.17
C ALA A 99 -12.69 -0.91 -3.91
N ASN A 100 -13.99 -1.21 -3.70
CA ASN A 100 -15.08 -0.42 -4.29
C ASN A 100 -16.03 0.08 -3.22
N TYR A 101 -16.24 1.39 -3.18
CA TYR A 101 -17.17 2.01 -2.27
C TYR A 101 -18.19 2.88 -3.03
N ARG A 102 -19.49 2.56 -2.87
CA ARG A 102 -20.60 3.29 -3.51
C ARG A 102 -20.44 3.41 -5.05
N LYS A 103 -19.98 2.33 -5.69
CA LYS A 103 -19.70 2.23 -7.14
C LYS A 103 -18.49 3.05 -7.62
N SER A 104 -17.67 3.54 -6.71
CA SER A 104 -16.40 4.18 -7.04
C SER A 104 -15.25 3.30 -6.61
N TRP A 105 -14.30 3.06 -7.49
CA TRP A 105 -13.06 2.38 -7.17
C TRP A 105 -12.16 3.27 -6.34
N ILE A 106 -11.54 2.68 -5.35
CA ILE A 106 -10.57 3.33 -4.45
C ILE A 106 -9.32 2.46 -4.37
N LEU A 107 -8.17 3.08 -4.11
CA LEU A 107 -6.89 2.40 -3.95
C LEU A 107 -6.33 2.75 -2.57
N PHE A 108 -6.74 1.98 -1.55
CA PHE A 108 -6.28 2.14 -0.18
C PHE A 108 -5.10 1.22 0.13
N ASP A 109 -5.02 0.10 -0.57
CA ASP A 109 -3.92 -0.84 -0.50
C ASP A 109 -2.83 -0.37 -1.45
N GLN A 110 -1.67 0.01 -0.91
CA GLN A 110 -0.61 0.62 -1.68
C GLN A 110 0.75 0.03 -1.29
N ILE A 111 1.69 0.11 -2.23
CA ILE A 111 3.09 -0.22 -2.03
C ILE A 111 3.91 0.99 -2.47
N ILE A 112 4.61 1.58 -1.53
CA ILE A 112 5.48 2.75 -1.70
C ILE A 112 6.89 2.28 -1.46
N ILE A 113 7.78 2.53 -2.40
CA ILE A 113 9.17 2.05 -2.38
C ILE A 113 10.14 3.22 -2.41
N SER A 114 11.37 3.02 -1.95
CA SER A 114 12.42 4.02 -2.15
C SER A 114 12.87 4.07 -3.61
N GLN A 115 13.26 5.26 -4.07
CA GLN A 115 13.58 5.53 -5.50
C GLN A 115 14.80 4.75 -6.00
N ASN A 116 15.68 4.28 -5.11
CA ASN A 116 16.79 3.41 -5.50
C ASN A 116 16.35 2.03 -6.04
N PHE A 117 15.10 1.61 -5.82
CA PHE A 117 14.50 0.48 -6.54
C PHE A 117 14.11 0.80 -7.99
N LEU A 118 14.19 2.05 -8.43
CA LEU A 118 13.96 2.43 -9.82
C LEU A 118 15.24 2.39 -10.67
N GLN A 119 16.37 2.01 -10.06
CA GLN A 119 17.69 1.99 -10.67
C GLN A 119 18.09 0.56 -11.00
N ASN A 120 18.75 0.39 -12.16
CA ASN A 120 19.31 -0.90 -12.56
C ASN A 120 20.77 -0.97 -12.12
N GLU A 121 20.99 -1.42 -10.88
CA GLU A 121 22.33 -1.58 -10.31
C GLU A 121 22.65 -3.06 -10.07
N PRO A 122 23.86 -3.56 -10.41
CA PRO A 122 24.26 -4.93 -10.13
C PRO A 122 24.15 -5.27 -8.64
N GLY A 123 23.65 -6.45 -8.33
CA GLY A 123 23.48 -6.95 -6.96
C GLY A 123 22.29 -6.36 -6.23
N THR A 124 21.39 -5.67 -6.92
CA THR A 124 20.21 -5.02 -6.32
C THR A 124 18.91 -5.43 -7.02
N HIS A 125 17.78 -5.18 -6.35
CA HIS A 125 16.46 -5.35 -6.97
C HIS A 125 16.01 -4.06 -7.65
N GLU A 126 15.47 -4.24 -8.85
CA GLU A 126 14.83 -3.19 -9.66
C GLU A 126 13.33 -3.41 -9.70
N PHE A 127 12.55 -2.35 -9.45
CA PHE A 127 11.09 -2.36 -9.64
C PHE A 127 10.74 -2.46 -11.12
N LEU A 128 9.88 -3.41 -11.49
CA LEU A 128 9.40 -3.58 -12.85
C LEU A 128 7.98 -3.06 -13.04
N ASP A 129 7.04 -3.55 -12.25
CA ASP A 129 5.62 -3.23 -12.42
C ASP A 129 4.83 -3.44 -11.12
N ALA A 130 3.62 -2.89 -11.09
CA ALA A 130 2.67 -3.02 -10.00
C ALA A 130 1.31 -3.48 -10.51
N HIS A 131 0.60 -4.28 -9.73
CA HIS A 131 -0.67 -4.89 -10.12
C HIS A 131 -1.67 -4.95 -8.97
N ILE A 132 -2.96 -4.98 -9.34
CA ILE A 132 -4.06 -5.41 -8.47
C ILE A 132 -4.30 -6.89 -8.79
N PHE A 133 -4.28 -7.75 -7.78
CA PHE A 133 -4.61 -9.17 -7.94
C PHE A 133 -6.12 -9.35 -7.80
N ASP A 134 -6.82 -9.15 -8.90
CA ASP A 134 -8.28 -9.11 -8.96
C ASP A 134 -8.86 -10.28 -9.78
N GLU A 135 -8.28 -11.45 -9.62
CA GLU A 135 -8.67 -12.67 -10.30
C GLU A 135 -10.17 -13.00 -10.12
N HIS A 136 -10.72 -13.71 -11.11
CA HIS A 136 -12.16 -13.99 -11.18
C HIS A 136 -12.73 -14.59 -9.88
N PHE A 137 -11.99 -15.49 -9.22
CA PHE A 137 -12.44 -16.15 -8.00
C PHE A 137 -12.51 -15.20 -6.78
N LEU A 138 -11.83 -14.05 -6.83
CA LEU A 138 -11.86 -13.02 -5.80
C LEU A 138 -13.01 -12.02 -5.98
N ARG A 139 -13.75 -12.11 -7.08
CA ARG A 139 -14.79 -11.15 -7.43
C ARG A 139 -16.19 -11.68 -7.13
N GLU A 140 -17.11 -10.78 -6.80
CA GLU A 140 -18.55 -11.06 -6.88
C GLU A 140 -18.93 -11.40 -8.32
N TRP A 141 -19.58 -12.52 -8.54
CA TRP A 141 -19.85 -13.09 -9.88
C TRP A 141 -21.11 -12.55 -10.49
N GLU A 142 -22.09 -12.17 -9.63
CA GLU A 142 -23.44 -11.75 -10.05
C GLU A 142 -24.04 -10.67 -9.14
N GLY A 143 -25.20 -10.17 -9.51
CA GLY A 143 -25.95 -9.22 -8.72
C GLY A 143 -25.42 -7.80 -8.74
N LYS A 144 -25.84 -7.04 -7.73
CA LYS A 144 -25.58 -5.59 -7.63
C LYS A 144 -24.10 -5.23 -7.51
N TYR A 145 -23.29 -6.14 -6.95
CA TYR A 145 -21.88 -5.94 -6.64
C TYR A 145 -20.94 -6.73 -7.56
N LYS A 146 -21.47 -7.25 -8.69
CA LYS A 146 -20.68 -7.97 -9.67
C LYS A 146 -19.40 -7.21 -10.03
N GLY A 147 -18.27 -7.93 -9.96
CA GLY A 147 -16.93 -7.39 -10.24
C GLY A 147 -16.22 -6.75 -9.05
N ASN A 148 -16.93 -6.48 -7.95
CA ASN A 148 -16.30 -6.01 -6.70
C ASN A 148 -15.58 -7.15 -5.99
N PRO A 149 -14.67 -6.85 -5.02
CA PRO A 149 -14.11 -7.88 -4.14
C PRO A 149 -15.22 -8.69 -3.46
N PHE A 150 -15.09 -10.02 -3.51
CA PHE A 150 -16.03 -10.93 -2.87
C PHE A 150 -15.71 -11.02 -1.37
N ARG A 151 -16.47 -10.26 -0.60
CA ARG A 151 -16.24 -10.07 0.83
C ARG A 151 -16.70 -11.23 1.68
N THR A 152 -16.01 -11.46 2.79
CA THR A 152 -16.38 -12.48 3.79
C THR A 152 -17.67 -12.11 4.51
N TYR A 153 -17.81 -10.83 4.89
CA TYR A 153 -18.97 -10.28 5.60
C TYR A 153 -19.44 -8.95 5.02
N ALA A 154 -20.74 -8.67 5.15
CA ALA A 154 -21.30 -7.34 5.02
C ALA A 154 -22.21 -7.07 6.24
N GLY A 155 -21.75 -6.22 7.14
CA GLY A 155 -22.32 -6.15 8.50
C GLY A 155 -22.17 -7.50 9.19
N ASP A 156 -23.27 -8.02 9.76
CA ASP A 156 -23.29 -9.32 10.44
C ASP A 156 -23.56 -10.52 9.52
N LYS A 157 -23.84 -10.24 8.23
CA LYS A 157 -24.14 -11.30 7.28
C LYS A 157 -22.87 -11.87 6.66
N TYR A 158 -22.71 -13.19 6.80
CA TYR A 158 -21.65 -13.98 6.18
C TYR A 158 -21.96 -14.25 4.70
N PHE A 159 -21.01 -14.01 3.81
CA PHE A 159 -21.12 -14.24 2.36
C PHE A 159 -20.16 -15.32 1.86
N GLY A 160 -19.16 -15.71 2.65
CA GLY A 160 -18.22 -16.76 2.31
C GLY A 160 -17.12 -16.37 1.32
N GLY A 161 -16.97 -15.09 1.03
CA GLY A 161 -15.88 -14.60 0.21
C GLY A 161 -14.58 -14.43 0.99
N TYR A 162 -13.57 -13.83 0.34
CA TYR A 162 -12.19 -13.75 0.85
C TYR A 162 -11.90 -12.46 1.60
N SER A 163 -12.18 -11.31 0.96
CA SER A 163 -11.87 -9.97 1.48
C SER A 163 -12.76 -8.94 0.81
N ASP A 164 -12.92 -7.77 1.41
CA ASP A 164 -13.54 -6.59 0.79
C ASP A 164 -12.53 -5.72 0.04
N HIS A 165 -11.26 -6.14 0.00
CA HIS A 165 -10.20 -5.55 -0.81
C HIS A 165 -9.53 -6.61 -1.70
N PHE A 166 -9.06 -6.21 -2.88
CA PHE A 166 -8.13 -6.99 -3.68
C PHE A 166 -6.70 -6.80 -3.19
N PRO A 167 -5.88 -7.85 -3.16
CA PRO A 167 -4.44 -7.71 -2.91
C PRO A 167 -3.78 -6.85 -4.00
N VAL A 168 -2.75 -6.10 -3.61
CA VAL A 168 -1.84 -5.44 -4.54
C VAL A 168 -0.46 -6.06 -4.42
N TYR A 169 0.29 -6.12 -5.52
CA TYR A 169 1.66 -6.61 -5.53
C TYR A 169 2.53 -5.83 -6.50
N ILE A 170 3.84 -5.91 -6.29
CA ILE A 170 4.84 -5.40 -7.20
C ILE A 170 5.70 -6.56 -7.73
N GLN A 171 6.20 -6.40 -8.95
CA GLN A 171 7.21 -7.27 -9.51
C GLN A 171 8.57 -6.58 -9.45
N MET A 172 9.56 -7.33 -9.01
CA MET A 172 10.94 -6.86 -8.92
C MET A 172 11.86 -7.87 -9.62
N LYS A 173 12.91 -7.36 -10.23
CA LYS A 173 13.97 -8.16 -10.86
C LYS A 173 15.24 -8.00 -10.04
N TYR A 174 15.94 -9.09 -9.78
CA TYR A 174 17.28 -9.03 -9.23
C TYR A 174 18.29 -8.89 -10.37
N ASN A 175 19.15 -7.89 -10.28
CA ASN A 175 20.20 -7.62 -11.28
C ASN A 175 21.50 -8.30 -10.84
N ASN A 176 21.91 -9.34 -11.58
CA ASN A 176 23.15 -10.07 -11.32
C ASN A 176 24.38 -9.26 -11.74
#